data_204af1c8aa3e8e331e894eecc8ce24e9
#
_entry.id   204af1c8aa3e8e331e894eecc8ce24e9
#
_cell.length_a   1.000
_cell.length_b   1.000
_cell.length_c   1.000
_cell.angle_alpha   90.00
_cell.angle_beta   90.00
_cell.angle_gamma   90.00
#
_symmetry.space_group_name_H-M   'P 1'
#
loop_
_entity.id
_entity.type
_entity.pdbx_description
1 polymer ?
#
loop_
_entity_poly.entity_id
_entity_poly.type
_entity_poly.pdbx_seq_one_letter_code
_entity_poly.pdbx_strand_id
1 'polypeptide(L)'
;MATTSSKSKLARFWHRVLGIGDQQSQGETASNFEKVRTDEQAFESVDRGTLFVPINKIVGSVGRYHDFDAHFRPKGYDSDERLNGIIKKMGEGKQMPPISLYQIKDHYYILDGHHRYAAARELGHQEIRSCILELLPSKDTIENRLYRERTEFRDRYHLSASIELTEMGQFPILEEQIEAHRQFLEQERNRSVSAADAAADWYKTIYLPLRTLIVSSNLSRSFRSRTADDLYLYISLHQWKMDKNRTYGKGIDKLIPKNMEEFRNKMAQHTDQNYPEMRREINVFVLMNVEGRHENKIMDKLYALEEVREVHSVHGAIDIIFRVKLMRDLLSSDAELISQFMQSTIRQWQGVVSTQTLLPGVSRVKDL
;
A
#
# COMPACT_ATOMS: atom_id res chain seq x y z
N MET A 1 14.82 27.74 16.50
CA MET A 1 15.40 26.39 16.79
C MET A 1 14.28 25.45 17.25
N ALA A 2 14.04 24.37 16.57
CA ALA A 2 13.16 23.21 16.82
C ALA A 2 12.12 22.95 15.72
N THR A 3 12.56 22.30 14.61
CA THR A 3 11.63 21.67 13.64
C THR A 3 12.26 20.44 12.94
N THR A 4 12.94 19.56 13.67
CA THR A 4 13.57 18.35 13.08
C THR A 4 13.08 17.03 13.68
N SER A 5 12.04 17.02 14.53
CA SER A 5 11.68 15.82 15.31
C SER A 5 10.56 14.92 14.72
N SER A 6 9.80 15.38 13.71
CA SER A 6 8.62 14.64 13.25
C SER A 6 8.89 13.57 12.18
N LYS A 7 9.86 13.78 11.30
CA LYS A 7 10.18 12.82 10.22
C LYS A 7 10.84 11.53 10.73
N SER A 8 11.51 11.60 11.89
CA SER A 8 12.22 10.44 12.46
C SER A 8 11.30 9.42 13.16
N LYS A 9 10.09 9.80 13.54
CA LYS A 9 9.15 8.91 14.26
C LYS A 9 8.35 8.02 13.30
N LEU A 10 8.01 8.53 12.11
CA LEU A 10 7.31 7.72 11.08
C LEU A 10 8.26 6.66 10.48
N ALA A 11 9.50 7.03 10.20
CA ALA A 11 10.51 6.08 9.74
C ALA A 11 10.73 4.96 10.77
N ARG A 12 10.78 5.29 12.06
CA ARG A 12 10.93 4.30 13.16
C ARG A 12 9.72 3.39 13.35
N PHE A 13 8.51 3.86 13.06
CA PHE A 13 7.30 3.04 13.12
C PHE A 13 7.30 1.98 12.01
N TRP A 14 7.64 2.37 10.78
CA TRP A 14 7.74 1.45 9.65
C TRP A 14 8.90 0.46 9.80
N HIS A 15 10.03 0.85 10.37
CA HIS A 15 11.13 -0.05 10.71
C HIS A 15 10.72 -1.12 11.73
N ARG A 16 9.86 -0.78 12.68
CA ARG A 16 9.38 -1.73 13.70
C ARG A 16 8.30 -2.68 13.17
N VAL A 17 7.47 -2.25 12.24
CA VAL A 17 6.43 -3.07 11.58
C VAL A 17 7.04 -4.04 10.57
N LEU A 18 8.14 -3.67 9.93
CA LEU A 18 8.85 -4.49 8.94
C LEU A 18 9.87 -5.46 9.56
N GLY A 19 10.02 -5.51 10.87
CA GLY A 19 10.92 -6.45 11.55
C GLY A 19 12.41 -6.20 11.27
N ILE A 20 12.79 -5.01 10.83
CA ILE A 20 14.19 -4.61 10.62
C ILE A 20 14.71 -4.14 11.97
N GLY A 21 15.40 -5.04 12.69
CA GLY A 21 16.00 -4.74 13.97
C GLY A 21 17.05 -3.62 13.88
N ASP A 22 17.04 -2.73 14.88
CA ASP A 22 18.08 -1.75 15.16
C ASP A 22 19.45 -2.45 15.26
N GLN A 23 20.23 -2.41 14.18
CA GLN A 23 21.67 -2.57 14.27
C GLN A 23 22.29 -1.18 14.10
N GLN A 24 22.91 -0.74 15.20
CA GLN A 24 23.70 0.47 15.28
C GLN A 24 24.75 0.55 14.15
N SER A 25 24.76 1.67 13.50
CA SER A 25 25.85 2.32 12.76
C SER A 25 27.20 1.57 12.69
N GLN A 26 27.32 0.65 11.75
CA GLN A 26 28.57 0.28 11.10
C GLN A 26 28.24 0.04 9.61
N GLY A 27 28.67 0.95 8.74
CA GLY A 27 28.71 0.86 7.28
C GLY A 27 27.43 0.30 6.64
N GLU A 28 26.53 1.16 6.17
CA GLU A 28 25.36 0.75 5.38
C GLU A 28 25.83 -0.11 4.21
N THR A 29 25.71 -1.42 4.36
CA THR A 29 25.97 -2.39 3.29
C THR A 29 24.78 -2.37 2.35
N ALA A 30 25.04 -2.34 1.04
CA ALA A 30 24.00 -2.49 0.02
C ALA A 30 23.11 -3.69 0.33
N SER A 31 21.78 -3.50 0.23
CA SER A 31 20.80 -4.53 0.55
C SER A 31 21.07 -5.81 -0.26
N ASN A 32 21.04 -6.96 0.40
CA ASN A 32 21.25 -8.23 -0.26
C ASN A 32 20.01 -8.63 -1.07
N PHE A 33 20.07 -8.42 -2.37
CA PHE A 33 19.00 -8.72 -3.32
C PHE A 33 18.46 -10.15 -3.20
N GLU A 34 19.36 -11.16 -3.14
CA GLU A 34 18.92 -12.56 -3.09
C GLU A 34 18.14 -12.88 -1.81
N LYS A 35 18.50 -12.27 -0.71
CA LYS A 35 17.75 -12.39 0.54
C LYS A 35 16.36 -11.82 0.39
N VAL A 36 16.24 -10.60 -0.11
CA VAL A 36 14.93 -9.94 -0.29
C VAL A 36 14.08 -10.70 -1.29
N ARG A 37 14.66 -11.13 -2.41
CA ARG A 37 13.99 -11.94 -3.43
C ARG A 37 13.41 -13.23 -2.84
N THR A 38 14.21 -13.93 -2.02
CA THR A 38 13.80 -15.19 -1.39
C THR A 38 12.76 -14.94 -0.30
N ASP A 39 12.97 -13.94 0.56
CA ASP A 39 12.06 -13.59 1.65
C ASP A 39 10.67 -13.18 1.13
N GLU A 40 10.60 -12.50 0.00
CA GLU A 40 9.37 -12.07 -0.67
C GLU A 40 8.83 -13.11 -1.66
N GLN A 41 9.57 -14.19 -1.91
CA GLN A 41 9.26 -15.20 -2.93
C GLN A 41 9.01 -14.57 -4.31
N ALA A 42 9.85 -13.60 -4.68
CA ALA A 42 9.70 -12.78 -5.89
C ALA A 42 10.41 -13.42 -7.07
N PHE A 43 9.77 -14.44 -7.70
CA PHE A 43 10.35 -15.22 -8.79
C PHE A 43 9.71 -14.94 -10.16
N GLU A 44 8.49 -14.39 -10.17
CA GLU A 44 7.83 -13.97 -11.39
C GLU A 44 8.31 -12.56 -11.79
N SER A 45 8.64 -12.38 -13.07
CA SER A 45 9.18 -11.12 -13.57
C SER A 45 8.33 -10.51 -14.67
N VAL A 46 8.19 -9.18 -14.64
CA VAL A 46 7.49 -8.38 -15.64
C VAL A 46 8.42 -7.29 -16.16
N ASP A 47 8.58 -7.19 -17.47
CA ASP A 47 9.36 -6.12 -18.11
C ASP A 47 8.55 -4.81 -18.07
N ARG A 48 9.12 -3.77 -17.46
CA ARG A 48 8.53 -2.43 -17.36
C ARG A 48 9.09 -1.45 -18.39
N GLY A 49 9.96 -1.94 -19.26
CA GLY A 49 10.62 -1.11 -20.25
C GLY A 49 11.64 -0.14 -19.66
N THR A 50 11.80 1.01 -20.32
CA THR A 50 12.78 2.03 -19.92
C THR A 50 12.11 3.22 -19.29
N LEU A 51 12.41 3.47 -18.00
CA LEU A 51 11.87 4.58 -17.19
C LEU A 51 12.99 5.37 -16.52
N PHE A 52 12.67 6.56 -16.02
CA PHE A 52 13.53 7.31 -15.12
C PHE A 52 13.25 6.87 -13.69
N VAL A 53 14.28 6.43 -12.98
CA VAL A 53 14.18 5.92 -11.60
C VAL A 53 14.90 6.88 -10.65
N PRO A 54 14.22 7.33 -9.58
CA PRO A 54 14.86 8.14 -8.54
C PRO A 54 16.05 7.41 -7.91
N ILE A 55 17.20 8.07 -7.86
CA ILE A 55 18.46 7.48 -7.39
C ILE A 55 18.35 6.99 -5.94
N ASN A 56 17.58 7.68 -5.10
CA ASN A 56 17.37 7.33 -3.70
C ASN A 56 16.53 6.06 -3.48
N LYS A 57 15.84 5.56 -4.52
CA LYS A 57 15.10 4.29 -4.47
C LYS A 57 15.96 3.08 -4.86
N ILE A 58 17.17 3.31 -5.35
CA ILE A 58 18.14 2.25 -5.67
C ILE A 58 18.92 1.90 -4.41
N VAL A 59 18.59 0.75 -3.81
CA VAL A 59 19.05 0.37 -2.46
C VAL A 59 20.08 -0.76 -2.45
N GLY A 60 20.31 -1.41 -3.58
CA GLY A 60 21.19 -2.59 -3.61
C GLY A 60 21.70 -2.95 -5.00
N SER A 61 22.39 -4.07 -5.06
CA SER A 61 22.98 -4.64 -6.29
C SER A 61 22.82 -6.15 -6.32
N VAL A 62 22.71 -6.69 -7.52
CA VAL A 62 22.67 -8.14 -7.76
C VAL A 62 24.09 -8.67 -7.90
N GLY A 63 24.53 -9.55 -7.00
CA GLY A 63 25.76 -10.33 -7.10
C GLY A 63 27.08 -9.59 -6.89
N ARG A 64 27.10 -8.25 -6.89
CA ARG A 64 28.32 -7.43 -6.79
C ARG A 64 28.37 -6.49 -5.58
N TYR A 65 27.60 -6.77 -4.56
CA TYR A 65 27.55 -5.92 -3.37
C TYR A 65 28.88 -5.86 -2.60
N HIS A 66 29.79 -6.84 -2.80
CA HIS A 66 31.13 -6.84 -2.20
C HIS A 66 32.12 -5.94 -2.93
N ASP A 67 31.91 -5.67 -4.22
CA ASP A 67 32.82 -4.89 -5.06
C ASP A 67 32.60 -3.38 -4.89
N PHE A 68 31.55 -2.99 -4.17
CA PHE A 68 31.17 -1.60 -3.95
C PHE A 68 31.06 -1.30 -2.45
N ASP A 69 31.32 -0.03 -2.08
CA ASP A 69 31.05 0.48 -0.74
C ASP A 69 29.53 0.79 -0.57
N ALA A 70 29.14 1.23 0.63
CA ALA A 70 27.77 1.66 0.92
C ALA A 70 27.28 2.82 0.02
N HIS A 71 28.19 3.50 -0.64
CA HIS A 71 27.89 4.58 -1.57
C HIS A 71 27.96 4.12 -3.04
N PHE A 72 28.03 2.79 -3.28
CA PHE A 72 28.18 2.19 -4.60
C PHE A 72 29.44 2.69 -5.36
N ARG A 73 30.50 3.11 -4.63
CA ARG A 73 31.80 3.39 -5.23
C ARG A 73 32.57 2.09 -5.39
N PRO A 74 33.16 1.85 -6.57
CA PRO A 74 33.94 0.64 -6.78
C PRO A 74 35.16 0.61 -5.85
N LYS A 75 35.46 -0.55 -5.30
CA LYS A 75 36.65 -0.78 -4.49
C LYS A 75 37.80 -1.27 -5.41
N GLY A 76 38.64 -0.40 -5.95
CA GLY A 76 39.84 -0.80 -6.73
C GLY A 76 40.30 0.25 -7.74
N TYR A 77 41.62 0.29 -8.00
CA TYR A 77 42.30 1.32 -8.83
C TYR A 77 41.83 1.37 -10.30
N ASP A 78 41.58 0.20 -10.95
CA ASP A 78 41.15 0.13 -12.36
C ASP A 78 39.72 0.64 -12.59
N SER A 79 38.93 0.76 -11.53
CA SER A 79 37.55 1.22 -11.58
C SER A 79 37.46 2.74 -11.63
N ASP A 80 38.46 3.49 -11.12
CA ASP A 80 38.43 4.96 -11.03
C ASP A 80 38.56 5.60 -12.41
N GLU A 81 39.42 5.06 -13.30
CA GLU A 81 39.55 5.59 -14.67
C GLU A 81 38.25 5.45 -15.47
N ARG A 82 37.60 4.30 -15.35
CA ARG A 82 36.33 4.03 -16.03
C ARG A 82 35.22 4.91 -15.51
N LEU A 83 35.16 5.11 -14.19
CA LEU A 83 34.19 6.00 -13.52
C LEU A 83 34.41 7.44 -13.99
N ASN A 84 35.65 7.95 -13.92
CA ASN A 84 36.00 9.30 -14.34
C ASN A 84 35.69 9.56 -15.82
N GLY A 85 35.92 8.55 -16.69
CA GLY A 85 35.54 8.62 -18.09
C GLY A 85 34.02 8.74 -18.32
N ILE A 86 33.21 8.09 -17.48
CA ILE A 86 31.74 8.18 -17.54
C ILE A 86 31.28 9.53 -16.97
N ILE A 87 31.82 9.98 -15.84
CA ILE A 87 31.52 11.29 -15.24
C ILE A 87 31.76 12.41 -16.24
N LYS A 88 32.90 12.37 -16.92
CA LYS A 88 33.22 13.36 -17.97
C LYS A 88 32.20 13.38 -19.10
N LYS A 89 31.86 12.19 -19.64
CA LYS A 89 30.87 12.06 -20.72
C LYS A 89 29.48 12.54 -20.30
N MET A 90 29.05 12.20 -19.09
CA MET A 90 27.74 12.63 -18.57
C MET A 90 27.72 14.12 -18.28
N GLY A 91 28.83 14.69 -17.75
CA GLY A 91 28.98 16.12 -17.52
C GLY A 91 29.01 16.94 -18.84
N GLU A 92 29.47 16.35 -19.95
CA GLU A 92 29.41 16.91 -21.30
C GLU A 92 28.00 16.80 -21.93
N GLY A 93 27.00 16.26 -21.20
CA GLY A 93 25.63 16.07 -21.68
C GLY A 93 25.44 14.90 -22.66
N LYS A 94 26.43 14.01 -22.78
CA LYS A 94 26.30 12.81 -23.63
C LYS A 94 25.32 11.82 -23.01
N GLN A 95 24.31 11.42 -23.81
CA GLN A 95 23.37 10.38 -23.37
C GLN A 95 24.08 9.04 -23.20
N MET A 96 23.95 8.49 -22.01
CA MET A 96 24.43 7.14 -21.70
C MET A 96 23.34 6.09 -21.93
N PRO A 97 23.71 4.85 -22.28
CA PRO A 97 22.76 3.75 -22.32
C PRO A 97 22.06 3.58 -20.95
N PRO A 98 20.79 3.16 -20.91
CA PRO A 98 20.10 2.93 -19.65
C PRO A 98 20.82 1.87 -18.82
N ILE A 99 20.77 1.99 -17.50
CA ILE A 99 21.21 0.93 -16.58
C ILE A 99 20.12 -0.15 -16.50
N SER A 100 20.47 -1.37 -16.03
CA SER A 100 19.50 -2.43 -15.84
C SER A 100 19.23 -2.63 -14.34
N LEU A 101 17.95 -2.62 -13.97
CA LEU A 101 17.50 -2.75 -12.58
C LEU A 101 16.52 -3.90 -12.43
N TYR A 102 16.64 -4.64 -11.33
CA TYR A 102 15.50 -5.33 -10.76
C TYR A 102 14.72 -4.41 -9.84
N GLN A 103 13.41 -4.55 -9.85
CA GLN A 103 12.51 -3.89 -8.90
C GLN A 103 11.82 -4.96 -8.05
N ILE A 104 11.81 -4.78 -6.72
CA ILE A 104 10.94 -5.53 -5.80
C ILE A 104 10.20 -4.49 -4.97
N LYS A 105 8.89 -4.42 -5.13
CA LYS A 105 8.05 -3.35 -4.55
C LYS A 105 8.58 -1.95 -4.92
N ASP A 106 8.87 -1.13 -3.94
CA ASP A 106 9.34 0.25 -4.14
C ASP A 106 10.88 0.39 -4.18
N HIS A 107 11.61 -0.73 -4.16
CA HIS A 107 13.07 -0.76 -4.12
C HIS A 107 13.67 -1.30 -5.41
N TYR A 108 14.79 -0.71 -5.81
CA TYR A 108 15.51 -1.09 -7.01
C TYR A 108 16.91 -1.61 -6.69
N TYR A 109 17.36 -2.59 -7.48
CA TYR A 109 18.64 -3.27 -7.34
C TYR A 109 19.37 -3.28 -8.67
N ILE A 110 20.64 -2.83 -8.69
CA ILE A 110 21.41 -2.72 -9.92
C ILE A 110 21.81 -4.11 -10.40
N LEU A 111 21.39 -4.47 -11.62
CA LEU A 111 21.84 -5.66 -12.34
C LEU A 111 23.06 -5.32 -13.21
N ASP A 112 22.98 -4.21 -13.97
CA ASP A 112 24.10 -3.69 -14.79
C ASP A 112 24.12 -2.16 -14.77
N GLY A 113 25.32 -1.59 -14.91
CA GLY A 113 25.51 -0.15 -15.01
C GLY A 113 25.96 0.53 -13.72
N HIS A 114 26.60 -0.17 -12.79
CA HIS A 114 27.10 0.34 -11.51
C HIS A 114 27.92 1.63 -11.66
N HIS A 115 28.86 1.69 -12.63
CA HIS A 115 29.64 2.92 -12.87
C HIS A 115 28.80 4.08 -13.38
N ARG A 116 27.76 3.80 -14.18
CA ARG A 116 26.82 4.84 -14.66
C ARG A 116 25.98 5.39 -13.50
N TYR A 117 25.54 4.51 -12.61
CA TYR A 117 24.83 4.89 -11.39
C TYR A 117 25.74 5.72 -10.46
N ALA A 118 26.98 5.27 -10.20
CA ALA A 118 27.93 6.00 -9.38
C ALA A 118 28.22 7.40 -9.95
N ALA A 119 28.44 7.51 -11.26
CA ALA A 119 28.66 8.78 -11.95
C ALA A 119 27.44 9.72 -11.85
N ALA A 120 26.22 9.21 -12.07
CA ALA A 120 25.00 9.99 -11.94
C ALA A 120 24.80 10.53 -10.53
N ARG A 121 25.10 9.71 -9.52
CA ARG A 121 25.02 10.11 -8.11
C ARG A 121 26.06 11.17 -7.75
N GLU A 122 27.29 11.04 -8.24
CA GLU A 122 28.37 12.01 -8.02
C GLU A 122 28.09 13.37 -8.68
N LEU A 123 27.45 13.34 -9.83
CA LEU A 123 26.97 14.54 -10.54
C LEU A 123 25.70 15.15 -9.92
N GLY A 124 25.11 14.54 -8.89
CA GLY A 124 23.93 15.05 -8.21
C GLY A 124 22.62 14.87 -9.00
N HIS A 125 22.58 13.94 -9.95
CA HIS A 125 21.34 13.63 -10.66
C HIS A 125 20.28 13.12 -9.66
N GLN A 126 19.03 13.51 -9.86
CA GLN A 126 17.92 13.04 -9.04
C GLN A 126 17.38 11.70 -9.53
N GLU A 127 17.47 11.46 -10.82
CA GLU A 127 16.95 10.28 -11.50
C GLU A 127 17.97 9.74 -12.50
N ILE A 128 17.85 8.45 -12.82
CA ILE A 128 18.66 7.78 -13.82
C ILE A 128 17.79 6.94 -14.77
N ARG A 129 18.08 7.02 -16.07
CA ARG A 129 17.39 6.22 -17.08
C ARG A 129 17.72 4.74 -16.93
N SER A 130 16.70 3.89 -16.77
CA SER A 130 16.85 2.50 -16.39
C SER A 130 15.89 1.58 -17.14
N CYS A 131 16.36 0.43 -17.59
CA CYS A 131 15.52 -0.70 -17.99
C CYS A 131 15.13 -1.48 -16.73
N ILE A 132 13.84 -1.70 -16.50
CA ILE A 132 13.33 -2.25 -15.26
C ILE A 132 12.72 -3.61 -15.52
N LEU A 133 13.17 -4.62 -14.76
CA LEU A 133 12.52 -5.92 -14.63
C LEU A 133 11.94 -6.01 -13.22
N GLU A 134 10.62 -5.88 -13.10
CA GLU A 134 9.91 -5.96 -11.83
C GLU A 134 9.71 -7.41 -11.42
N LEU A 135 10.10 -7.76 -10.20
CA LEU A 135 9.87 -9.08 -9.60
C LEU A 135 8.67 -8.99 -8.66
N LEU A 136 7.62 -9.76 -8.97
CA LEU A 136 6.37 -9.74 -8.23
C LEU A 136 6.48 -10.60 -6.95
N PRO A 137 6.26 -10.03 -5.76
CA PRO A 137 6.28 -10.78 -4.52
C PRO A 137 5.10 -11.75 -4.47
N SER A 138 5.36 -13.04 -4.16
CA SER A 138 4.33 -14.07 -4.07
C SER A 138 4.11 -14.62 -2.67
N LYS A 139 4.93 -14.24 -1.70
CA LYS A 139 4.70 -14.58 -0.29
C LYS A 139 3.32 -14.11 0.16
N ASP A 140 2.59 -14.99 0.84
CA ASP A 140 1.21 -14.73 1.25
C ASP A 140 1.13 -13.80 2.47
N THR A 141 1.26 -12.49 2.21
CA THR A 141 1.06 -11.42 3.17
C THR A 141 0.02 -10.44 2.64
N ILE A 142 -0.68 -9.73 3.54
CA ILE A 142 -1.66 -8.69 3.15
C ILE A 142 -0.98 -7.63 2.30
N GLU A 143 0.24 -7.22 2.67
CA GLU A 143 1.03 -6.24 1.93
C GLU A 143 1.32 -6.68 0.49
N ASN A 144 1.72 -7.95 0.30
CA ASN A 144 2.02 -8.47 -1.03
C ASN A 144 0.76 -8.68 -1.87
N ARG A 145 -0.36 -9.05 -1.25
CA ARG A 145 -1.65 -9.13 -1.94
C ARG A 145 -2.08 -7.74 -2.43
N LEU A 146 -1.98 -6.74 -1.57
CA LEU A 146 -2.30 -5.36 -1.90
C LEU A 146 -1.38 -4.80 -2.99
N TYR A 147 -0.07 -5.11 -2.92
CA TYR A 147 0.88 -4.76 -3.96
C TYR A 147 0.51 -5.37 -5.32
N ARG A 148 0.09 -6.64 -5.34
CA ARG A 148 -0.36 -7.30 -6.57
C ARG A 148 -1.65 -6.70 -7.11
N GLU A 149 -2.67 -6.45 -6.28
CA GLU A 149 -3.89 -5.75 -6.72
C GLU A 149 -3.57 -4.40 -7.36
N ARG A 150 -2.69 -3.63 -6.74
CA ARG A 150 -2.21 -2.34 -7.27
C ARG A 150 -1.54 -2.49 -8.63
N THR A 151 -0.66 -3.48 -8.75
CA THR A 151 0.07 -3.74 -9.99
C THR A 151 -0.85 -4.22 -11.11
N GLU A 152 -1.74 -5.16 -10.82
CA GLU A 152 -2.74 -5.66 -11.76
C GLU A 152 -3.68 -4.55 -12.25
N PHE A 153 -4.13 -3.70 -11.34
CA PHE A 153 -4.96 -2.55 -11.68
C PHE A 153 -4.21 -1.58 -12.62
N ARG A 154 -2.98 -1.21 -12.26
CA ARG A 154 -2.12 -0.34 -13.09
C ARG A 154 -1.91 -0.91 -14.49
N ASP A 155 -1.62 -2.21 -14.58
CA ASP A 155 -1.33 -2.90 -15.84
C ASP A 155 -2.58 -3.04 -16.72
N ARG A 156 -3.73 -3.38 -16.11
CA ARG A 156 -5.02 -3.50 -16.81
C ARG A 156 -5.44 -2.20 -17.49
N TYR A 157 -5.25 -1.09 -16.80
CA TYR A 157 -5.67 0.23 -17.29
C TYR A 157 -4.55 1.07 -17.91
N HIS A 158 -3.34 0.50 -18.02
CA HIS A 158 -2.15 1.19 -18.57
C HIS A 158 -1.88 2.55 -17.90
N LEU A 159 -2.15 2.68 -16.62
CA LEU A 159 -1.90 3.91 -15.88
C LEU A 159 -0.41 4.05 -15.58
N SER A 160 0.16 5.22 -15.92
CA SER A 160 1.57 5.55 -15.63
C SER A 160 1.81 5.86 -14.15
N ALA A 161 0.79 6.33 -13.43
CA ALA A 161 0.86 6.68 -12.03
C ALA A 161 0.37 5.53 -11.13
N SER A 162 1.00 5.40 -9.96
CA SER A 162 0.58 4.45 -8.94
C SER A 162 -0.51 5.07 -8.07
N ILE A 163 -1.59 4.33 -7.83
CA ILE A 163 -2.64 4.66 -6.87
C ILE A 163 -2.40 3.81 -5.64
N GLU A 164 -2.25 4.43 -4.49
CA GLU A 164 -1.84 3.77 -3.24
C GLU A 164 -3.03 3.64 -2.29
N LEU A 165 -3.79 2.58 -2.44
CA LEU A 165 -4.85 2.18 -1.52
C LEU A 165 -4.30 1.28 -0.41
N THR A 166 -4.85 1.40 0.80
CA THR A 166 -4.34 0.69 1.98
C THR A 166 -5.13 -0.55 2.34
N GLU A 167 -6.23 -0.82 1.65
CA GLU A 167 -7.14 -1.92 1.98
C GLU A 167 -7.44 -2.80 0.78
N MET A 168 -7.55 -4.09 1.04
CA MET A 168 -7.96 -5.07 0.04
C MET A 168 -9.38 -4.81 -0.47
N GLY A 169 -9.61 -5.04 -1.77
CA GLY A 169 -10.93 -4.90 -2.40
C GLY A 169 -11.35 -3.46 -2.67
N GLN A 170 -10.47 -2.49 -2.54
CA GLN A 170 -10.73 -1.10 -2.91
C GLN A 170 -10.52 -0.84 -4.41
N PHE A 171 -9.60 -1.54 -5.07
CA PHE A 171 -9.35 -1.40 -6.50
C PHE A 171 -10.57 -1.72 -7.37
N PRO A 172 -11.37 -2.77 -7.11
CA PRO A 172 -12.63 -3.01 -7.82
C PRO A 172 -13.58 -1.81 -7.85
N ILE A 173 -13.63 -1.02 -6.78
CA ILE A 173 -14.48 0.18 -6.72
C ILE A 173 -13.98 1.26 -7.69
N LEU A 174 -12.66 1.41 -7.84
CA LEU A 174 -12.10 2.29 -8.86
C LEU A 174 -12.38 1.76 -10.28
N GLU A 175 -12.35 0.45 -10.47
CA GLU A 175 -12.71 -0.18 -11.74
C GLU A 175 -14.15 0.12 -12.13
N GLU A 176 -15.09 0.07 -11.18
CA GLU A 176 -16.49 0.46 -11.41
C GLU A 176 -16.61 1.94 -11.81
N GLN A 177 -15.82 2.83 -11.20
CA GLN A 177 -15.80 4.25 -11.55
C GLN A 177 -15.27 4.47 -12.98
N ILE A 178 -14.19 3.77 -13.35
CA ILE A 178 -13.61 3.85 -14.69
C ILE A 178 -14.60 3.32 -15.73
N GLU A 179 -15.26 2.20 -15.45
CA GLU A 179 -16.25 1.60 -16.35
C GLU A 179 -17.47 2.51 -16.56
N ALA A 180 -17.98 3.10 -15.49
CA ALA A 180 -19.07 4.06 -15.59
C ALA A 180 -18.65 5.33 -16.36
N HIS A 181 -17.40 5.79 -16.19
CA HIS A 181 -16.83 6.89 -16.98
C HIS A 181 -16.66 6.50 -18.45
N ARG A 182 -16.26 5.26 -18.74
CA ARG A 182 -16.18 4.73 -20.10
C ARG A 182 -17.53 4.79 -20.82
N GLN A 183 -18.59 4.32 -20.14
CA GLN A 183 -19.96 4.35 -20.69
C GLN A 183 -20.42 5.80 -20.96
N PHE A 184 -20.11 6.72 -20.06
CA PHE A 184 -20.39 8.14 -20.27
C PHE A 184 -19.67 8.68 -21.52
N LEU A 185 -18.37 8.39 -21.67
CA LEU A 185 -17.59 8.84 -22.83
C LEU A 185 -18.09 8.24 -24.15
N GLU A 186 -18.52 6.98 -24.16
CA GLU A 186 -19.11 6.31 -25.31
C GLU A 186 -20.40 6.99 -25.75
N GLN A 187 -21.25 7.34 -24.80
CA GLN A 187 -22.50 8.06 -25.07
C GLN A 187 -22.24 9.49 -25.59
N GLU A 188 -21.30 10.21 -24.95
CA GLU A 188 -20.99 11.59 -25.35
C GLU A 188 -20.34 11.67 -26.73
N ARG A 189 -19.42 10.73 -27.02
CA ARG A 189 -18.62 10.74 -28.27
C ARG A 189 -19.27 9.93 -29.41
N ASN A 190 -20.33 9.21 -29.11
CA ASN A 190 -21.04 8.29 -30.02
C ASN A 190 -20.08 7.29 -30.71
N ARG A 191 -19.10 6.77 -29.94
CA ARG A 191 -18.11 5.79 -30.41
C ARG A 191 -17.62 4.94 -29.26
N SER A 192 -17.13 3.73 -29.56
CA SER A 192 -16.48 2.88 -28.56
C SER A 192 -15.20 3.54 -28.02
N VAL A 193 -14.97 3.39 -26.71
CA VAL A 193 -13.81 3.90 -25.97
C VAL A 193 -13.11 2.72 -25.30
N SER A 194 -11.79 2.62 -25.49
CA SER A 194 -11.02 1.57 -24.81
C SER A 194 -10.98 1.79 -23.30
N ALA A 195 -10.81 0.72 -22.53
CA ALA A 195 -10.68 0.80 -21.07
C ALA A 195 -9.46 1.68 -20.68
N ALA A 196 -8.35 1.59 -21.40
CA ALA A 196 -7.15 2.38 -21.17
C ALA A 196 -7.39 3.89 -21.44
N ASP A 197 -8.08 4.25 -22.53
CA ASP A 197 -8.41 5.64 -22.83
C ASP A 197 -9.38 6.22 -21.80
N ALA A 198 -10.38 5.44 -21.39
CA ALA A 198 -11.31 5.84 -20.36
C ALA A 198 -10.62 6.03 -19.01
N ALA A 199 -9.72 5.13 -18.64
CA ALA A 199 -8.92 5.23 -17.41
C ALA A 199 -7.99 6.45 -17.42
N ALA A 200 -7.33 6.73 -18.55
CA ALA A 200 -6.48 7.91 -18.71
C ALA A 200 -7.28 9.22 -18.60
N ASP A 201 -8.46 9.27 -19.21
CA ASP A 201 -9.35 10.43 -19.13
C ASP A 201 -9.91 10.59 -17.71
N TRP A 202 -10.40 9.52 -17.08
CA TRP A 202 -10.87 9.50 -15.68
C TRP A 202 -9.77 9.95 -14.73
N TYR A 203 -8.55 9.41 -14.87
CA TYR A 203 -7.42 9.78 -14.03
C TYR A 203 -7.13 11.27 -14.09
N LYS A 204 -7.11 11.84 -15.31
CA LYS A 204 -6.78 13.24 -15.55
C LYS A 204 -7.89 14.20 -15.15
N THR A 205 -9.15 13.84 -15.42
CA THR A 205 -10.29 14.77 -15.31
C THR A 205 -11.06 14.64 -14.00
N ILE A 206 -11.00 13.47 -13.36
CA ILE A 206 -11.76 13.18 -12.12
C ILE A 206 -10.82 12.92 -10.96
N TYR A 207 -9.95 11.90 -11.10
CA TYR A 207 -9.12 11.44 -10.00
C TYR A 207 -8.09 12.48 -9.55
N LEU A 208 -7.23 12.92 -10.45
CA LEU A 208 -6.11 13.80 -10.13
C LEU A 208 -6.52 15.16 -9.55
N PRO A 209 -7.55 15.86 -10.07
CA PRO A 209 -8.01 17.11 -9.48
C PRO A 209 -8.51 16.95 -8.05
N LEU A 210 -9.33 15.94 -7.76
CA LEU A 210 -9.82 15.71 -6.40
C LEU A 210 -8.69 15.29 -5.44
N ARG A 211 -7.81 14.40 -5.87
CA ARG A 211 -6.62 14.01 -5.11
C ARG A 211 -5.73 15.22 -4.78
N THR A 212 -5.52 16.12 -5.76
CA THR A 212 -4.72 17.34 -5.56
C THR A 212 -5.33 18.23 -4.48
N LEU A 213 -6.64 18.37 -4.47
CA LEU A 213 -7.35 19.11 -3.41
C LEU A 213 -7.21 18.47 -2.04
N ILE A 214 -7.33 17.14 -1.95
CA ILE A 214 -7.14 16.39 -0.71
C ILE A 214 -5.74 16.65 -0.15
N VAL A 215 -4.72 16.60 -1.01
CA VAL A 215 -3.33 16.84 -0.62
C VAL A 215 -3.10 18.29 -0.20
N SER A 216 -3.58 19.26 -0.99
CA SER A 216 -3.40 20.70 -0.72
C SER A 216 -4.16 21.18 0.52
N SER A 217 -5.30 20.57 0.83
CA SER A 217 -6.09 20.88 2.03
C SER A 217 -5.53 20.29 3.33
N ASN A 218 -4.45 19.51 3.26
CA ASN A 218 -3.90 18.74 4.40
C ASN A 218 -4.89 17.78 5.08
N LEU A 219 -5.93 17.35 4.36
CA LEU A 219 -6.96 16.46 4.90
C LEU A 219 -6.35 15.16 5.45
N SER A 220 -5.33 14.62 4.80
CA SER A 220 -4.59 13.43 5.22
C SER A 220 -4.01 13.51 6.64
N ARG A 221 -3.79 14.72 7.19
CA ARG A 221 -3.30 14.87 8.57
C ARG A 221 -4.32 14.44 9.62
N SER A 222 -5.61 14.52 9.29
CA SER A 222 -6.69 14.08 10.18
C SER A 222 -6.89 12.57 10.18
N PHE A 223 -6.33 11.87 9.18
CA PHE A 223 -6.47 10.42 8.97
C PHE A 223 -5.10 9.77 8.82
N ARG A 224 -4.44 9.53 9.95
CA ARG A 224 -3.02 9.12 9.99
C ARG A 224 -2.71 7.77 9.33
N SER A 225 -3.69 6.87 9.28
CA SER A 225 -3.56 5.53 8.70
C SER A 225 -3.99 5.46 7.23
N ARG A 226 -4.36 6.61 6.63
CA ARG A 226 -4.92 6.67 5.28
C ARG A 226 -4.07 7.48 4.32
N THR A 227 -4.04 7.04 3.07
CA THR A 227 -3.43 7.78 1.96
C THR A 227 -4.41 8.84 1.41
N ALA A 228 -3.91 9.73 0.58
CA ALA A 228 -4.77 10.64 -0.18
C ALA A 228 -5.71 9.88 -1.14
N ASP A 229 -5.30 8.69 -1.56
CA ASP A 229 -6.02 7.84 -2.51
C ASP A 229 -7.17 7.09 -1.83
N ASP A 230 -7.00 6.68 -0.55
CA ASP A 230 -8.10 6.20 0.28
C ASP A 230 -9.15 7.29 0.49
N LEU A 231 -8.70 8.51 0.79
CA LEU A 231 -9.60 9.65 0.98
C LEU A 231 -10.32 10.04 -0.31
N TYR A 232 -9.64 9.94 -1.47
CA TYR A 232 -10.30 10.08 -2.76
C TYR A 232 -11.44 9.08 -2.90
N LEU A 233 -11.18 7.80 -2.65
CA LEU A 233 -12.17 6.74 -2.77
C LEU A 233 -13.37 7.01 -1.86
N TYR A 234 -13.14 7.34 -0.59
CA TYR A 234 -14.19 7.67 0.37
C TYR A 234 -15.03 8.86 -0.10
N ILE A 235 -14.39 9.96 -0.50
CA ILE A 235 -15.09 11.17 -0.95
C ILE A 235 -15.90 10.90 -2.22
N SER A 236 -15.32 10.19 -3.18
CA SER A 236 -15.99 9.90 -4.44
C SER A 236 -17.22 9.02 -4.26
N LEU A 237 -17.16 8.01 -3.41
CA LEU A 237 -18.29 7.15 -3.06
C LEU A 237 -19.40 7.93 -2.34
N HIS A 238 -19.03 8.72 -1.35
CA HIS A 238 -19.98 9.54 -0.60
C HIS A 238 -20.75 10.51 -1.50
N GLN A 239 -20.04 11.20 -2.37
CA GLN A 239 -20.62 12.14 -3.31
C GLN A 239 -21.47 11.47 -4.38
N TRP A 240 -21.05 10.31 -4.86
CA TRP A 240 -21.76 9.55 -5.87
C TRP A 240 -23.14 9.13 -5.42
N LYS A 241 -23.30 8.77 -4.17
CA LYS A 241 -24.57 8.31 -3.61
C LYS A 241 -25.55 9.42 -3.24
N MET A 242 -25.00 10.59 -2.93
CA MET A 242 -25.82 11.78 -2.62
C MET A 242 -26.52 12.37 -3.85
N ASP A 243 -26.01 12.12 -5.05
CA ASP A 243 -26.57 12.67 -6.30
C ASP A 243 -26.88 11.57 -7.32
N LYS A 244 -28.01 10.90 -7.17
CA LYS A 244 -28.47 9.81 -8.04
C LYS A 244 -28.65 10.20 -9.52
N ASN A 245 -28.71 11.50 -9.83
CA ASN A 245 -28.93 12.03 -11.18
C ASN A 245 -27.66 12.54 -11.85
N ARG A 246 -26.50 12.14 -11.36
CA ARG A 246 -25.22 12.68 -11.79
C ARG A 246 -24.84 12.24 -13.20
N THR A 247 -24.59 13.19 -14.07
CA THR A 247 -23.98 12.96 -15.37
C THR A 247 -22.48 12.81 -15.17
N TYR A 248 -21.94 11.64 -15.41
CA TYR A 248 -20.51 11.35 -15.29
C TYR A 248 -19.68 12.33 -16.13
N GLY A 249 -18.56 12.80 -15.61
CA GLY A 249 -17.66 13.70 -16.33
C GLY A 249 -18.08 15.17 -16.39
N LYS A 250 -19.31 15.53 -16.01
CA LYS A 250 -19.75 16.92 -15.91
C LYS A 250 -19.84 17.34 -14.45
N GLY A 251 -19.11 18.39 -14.07
CA GLY A 251 -19.25 19.02 -12.77
C GLY A 251 -18.36 18.41 -11.68
N ILE A 252 -17.09 18.22 -11.99
CA ILE A 252 -16.09 17.95 -10.97
C ILE A 252 -16.13 18.99 -9.85
N ASP A 253 -16.55 20.23 -10.17
CA ASP A 253 -16.79 21.30 -9.21
C ASP A 253 -17.86 20.92 -8.16
N LYS A 254 -18.77 20.01 -8.50
CA LYS A 254 -19.76 19.47 -7.57
C LYS A 254 -19.22 18.36 -6.68
N LEU A 255 -18.12 17.73 -7.09
CA LEU A 255 -17.38 16.73 -6.27
C LEU A 255 -16.55 17.41 -5.19
N ILE A 256 -16.21 18.68 -5.40
CA ILE A 256 -15.40 19.44 -4.49
C ILE A 256 -16.32 20.04 -3.43
N PRO A 257 -16.17 19.69 -2.15
CA PRO A 257 -16.90 20.36 -1.08
C PRO A 257 -16.62 21.86 -1.14
N LYS A 258 -17.65 22.68 -1.09
CA LYS A 258 -17.50 24.14 -1.10
C LYS A 258 -16.73 24.68 0.10
N ASN A 259 -16.71 23.91 1.18
CA ASN A 259 -15.96 24.17 2.39
C ASN A 259 -15.28 22.91 2.87
N MET A 260 -13.99 22.77 2.58
CA MET A 260 -13.16 21.61 2.94
C MET A 260 -13.02 21.44 4.45
N GLU A 261 -13.10 22.50 5.22
CA GLU A 261 -12.97 22.40 6.67
C GLU A 261 -14.26 21.85 7.30
N GLU A 262 -15.42 22.28 6.83
CA GLU A 262 -16.71 21.71 7.23
C GLU A 262 -16.81 20.23 6.82
N PHE A 263 -16.37 19.90 5.62
CA PHE A 263 -16.35 18.53 5.14
C PHE A 263 -15.42 17.65 5.98
N ARG A 264 -14.22 18.14 6.30
CA ARG A 264 -13.26 17.44 7.18
C ARG A 264 -13.86 17.19 8.56
N ASN A 265 -14.52 18.20 9.15
CA ASN A 265 -15.15 18.08 10.45
C ASN A 265 -16.33 17.10 10.41
N LYS A 266 -17.13 17.12 9.35
CA LYS A 266 -18.21 16.16 9.14
C LYS A 266 -17.67 14.74 8.99
N MET A 267 -16.63 14.52 8.18
CA MET A 267 -16.00 13.22 8.03
C MET A 267 -15.40 12.70 9.33
N ALA A 268 -14.77 13.57 10.13
CA ALA A 268 -14.18 13.18 11.41
C ALA A 268 -15.24 12.88 12.50
N GLN A 269 -16.47 13.40 12.35
CA GLN A 269 -17.57 13.22 13.29
C GLN A 269 -18.59 12.16 12.86
N HIS A 270 -18.59 11.75 11.57
CA HIS A 270 -19.53 10.76 11.07
C HIS A 270 -19.17 9.36 11.57
N THR A 271 -19.98 8.92 12.51
CA THR A 271 -20.20 7.50 12.76
C THR A 271 -21.10 6.94 11.65
N ASP A 272 -20.77 5.79 11.13
CA ASP A 272 -21.29 5.10 9.92
C ASP A 272 -22.80 4.80 9.86
N GLN A 273 -23.60 5.34 10.77
CA GLN A 273 -25.02 5.01 10.85
C GLN A 273 -25.83 5.38 9.60
N ASN A 274 -25.34 6.34 8.80
CA ASN A 274 -26.09 6.88 7.66
C ASN A 274 -25.66 6.32 6.29
N TYR A 275 -24.58 5.49 6.23
CA TYR A 275 -24.03 4.96 4.97
C TYR A 275 -23.74 3.48 5.07
N PRO A 276 -24.76 2.62 5.11
CA PRO A 276 -24.61 1.16 5.28
C PRO A 276 -23.73 0.53 4.20
N GLU A 277 -23.70 1.11 3.02
CA GLU A 277 -22.90 0.64 1.89
C GLU A 277 -21.39 0.95 2.00
N MET A 278 -21.02 1.87 2.87
CA MET A 278 -19.63 2.16 3.20
C MET A 278 -19.09 1.27 4.32
N ARG A 279 -19.94 0.47 4.92
CA ARG A 279 -19.57 -0.50 5.92
C ARG A 279 -19.07 -1.76 5.25
N ARG A 280 -17.92 -2.22 5.66
CA ARG A 280 -17.38 -3.51 5.26
C ARG A 280 -17.42 -4.46 6.45
N GLU A 281 -17.95 -5.65 6.21
CA GLU A 281 -17.90 -6.73 7.18
C GLU A 281 -16.51 -7.38 7.19
N ILE A 282 -15.89 -7.43 8.35
CA ILE A 282 -14.65 -8.15 8.58
C ILE A 282 -14.97 -9.41 9.36
N ASN A 283 -14.62 -10.57 8.82
CA ASN A 283 -14.65 -11.83 9.53
C ASN A 283 -13.27 -12.13 10.10
N VAL A 284 -13.22 -12.39 11.39
CA VAL A 284 -11.98 -12.65 12.12
C VAL A 284 -12.12 -13.95 12.89
N PHE A 285 -11.14 -14.84 12.78
CA PHE A 285 -11.05 -16.01 13.65
C PHE A 285 -10.07 -15.72 14.79
N VAL A 286 -10.47 -16.09 15.98
CA VAL A 286 -9.63 -15.93 17.17
C VAL A 286 -9.42 -17.28 17.80
N LEU A 287 -8.15 -17.61 18.03
CA LEU A 287 -7.69 -18.75 18.80
C LEU A 287 -7.38 -18.27 20.20
N MET A 288 -7.91 -18.93 21.21
CA MET A 288 -7.77 -18.51 22.61
C MET A 288 -7.38 -19.67 23.50
N ASN A 289 -6.44 -19.43 24.40
CA ASN A 289 -6.15 -20.30 25.53
C ASN A 289 -6.68 -19.68 26.82
N VAL A 290 -7.29 -20.51 27.64
CA VAL A 290 -7.95 -20.11 28.87
C VAL A 290 -7.56 -21.01 30.04
N GLU A 291 -7.70 -20.52 31.25
CA GLU A 291 -7.62 -21.39 32.43
C GLU A 291 -8.84 -22.32 32.42
N GLY A 292 -8.64 -23.65 32.54
CA GLY A 292 -9.70 -24.66 32.34
C GLY A 292 -10.94 -24.45 33.23
N ARG A 293 -10.78 -23.93 34.46
CA ARG A 293 -11.92 -23.59 35.33
C ARG A 293 -12.77 -22.42 34.86
N HIS A 294 -12.31 -21.64 33.89
CA HIS A 294 -12.99 -20.47 33.35
C HIS A 294 -13.57 -20.69 31.96
N GLU A 295 -13.27 -21.83 31.30
CA GLU A 295 -13.62 -22.11 29.93
C GLU A 295 -15.12 -21.89 29.62
N ASN A 296 -16.01 -22.61 30.33
CA ASN A 296 -17.45 -22.50 30.11
C ASN A 296 -17.97 -21.06 30.30
N LYS A 297 -17.49 -20.39 31.36
CA LYS A 297 -17.88 -19.01 31.64
C LYS A 297 -17.41 -18.03 30.55
N ILE A 298 -16.24 -18.29 29.97
CA ILE A 298 -15.71 -17.47 28.86
C ILE A 298 -16.50 -17.76 27.59
N MET A 299 -16.82 -19.02 27.31
CA MET A 299 -17.67 -19.38 26.16
C MET A 299 -19.05 -18.72 26.23
N ASP A 300 -19.71 -18.73 27.40
CA ASP A 300 -20.99 -18.06 27.60
C ASP A 300 -20.88 -16.54 27.36
N LYS A 301 -19.81 -15.92 27.86
CA LYS A 301 -19.55 -14.49 27.65
C LYS A 301 -19.27 -14.17 26.17
N LEU A 302 -18.52 -15.02 25.46
CA LEU A 302 -18.25 -14.86 24.04
C LEU A 302 -19.55 -14.96 23.24
N TYR A 303 -20.37 -15.98 23.53
CA TYR A 303 -21.62 -16.19 22.83
C TYR A 303 -22.65 -15.06 23.04
N ALA A 304 -22.55 -14.35 24.16
CA ALA A 304 -23.41 -13.21 24.47
C ALA A 304 -23.03 -11.92 23.72
N LEU A 305 -21.86 -11.86 23.08
CA LEU A 305 -21.45 -10.69 22.29
C LEU A 305 -22.12 -10.69 20.93
N GLU A 306 -22.66 -9.54 20.53
CA GLU A 306 -23.33 -9.38 19.23
C GLU A 306 -22.36 -9.56 18.05
N GLU A 307 -21.09 -9.26 18.22
CA GLU A 307 -20.06 -9.40 17.21
C GLU A 307 -19.62 -10.85 17.01
N VAL A 308 -19.84 -11.72 17.98
CA VAL A 308 -19.42 -13.13 17.91
C VAL A 308 -20.52 -13.96 17.20
N ARG A 309 -20.10 -14.73 16.20
CA ARG A 309 -21.00 -15.56 15.38
C ARG A 309 -20.90 -17.04 15.68
N GLU A 310 -19.75 -17.50 16.04
CA GLU A 310 -19.48 -18.91 16.34
C GLU A 310 -18.48 -19.02 17.48
N VAL A 311 -18.70 -19.96 18.39
CA VAL A 311 -17.78 -20.27 19.48
C VAL A 311 -17.68 -21.79 19.60
N HIS A 312 -16.46 -22.30 19.58
CA HIS A 312 -16.16 -23.73 19.69
C HIS A 312 -15.13 -23.99 20.75
N SER A 313 -15.40 -24.90 21.70
CA SER A 313 -14.37 -25.53 22.50
C SER A 313 -13.68 -26.58 21.65
N VAL A 314 -12.38 -26.63 21.71
CA VAL A 314 -11.56 -27.57 20.92
C VAL A 314 -10.52 -28.24 21.80
N HIS A 315 -10.11 -29.45 21.43
CA HIS A 315 -9.11 -30.19 22.16
C HIS A 315 -7.77 -30.14 21.43
N GLY A 316 -6.73 -29.62 22.08
CA GLY A 316 -5.39 -29.50 21.47
C GLY A 316 -4.55 -28.42 22.12
N ALA A 317 -3.74 -27.75 21.30
CA ALA A 317 -2.91 -26.63 21.75
C ALA A 317 -3.70 -25.33 22.02
N ILE A 318 -4.95 -25.30 21.62
CA ILE A 318 -5.88 -24.18 21.76
C ILE A 318 -7.14 -24.71 22.45
N ASP A 319 -7.75 -23.92 23.33
CA ASP A 319 -8.92 -24.32 24.09
C ASP A 319 -10.22 -23.86 23.39
N ILE A 320 -10.24 -22.64 22.85
CA ILE A 320 -11.43 -22.04 22.23
C ILE A 320 -11.07 -21.43 20.88
N ILE A 321 -11.93 -21.69 19.87
CA ILE A 321 -11.92 -20.99 18.58
C ILE A 321 -13.25 -20.28 18.43
N PHE A 322 -13.22 -19.01 18.07
CA PHE A 322 -14.45 -18.27 17.79
C PHE A 322 -14.30 -17.34 16.58
N ARG A 323 -15.44 -17.08 15.93
CA ARG A 323 -15.52 -16.17 14.79
C ARG A 323 -16.21 -14.89 15.20
N VAL A 324 -15.54 -13.77 14.91
CA VAL A 324 -16.05 -12.42 15.15
C VAL A 324 -16.37 -11.77 13.81
N LYS A 325 -17.50 -11.09 13.74
CA LYS A 325 -17.92 -10.27 12.63
C LYS A 325 -17.94 -8.81 13.08
N LEU A 326 -17.00 -8.03 12.61
CA LEU A 326 -16.90 -6.61 12.90
C LEU A 326 -17.37 -5.80 11.70
N MET A 327 -18.03 -4.68 11.98
CA MET A 327 -18.41 -3.70 10.96
C MET A 327 -17.40 -2.56 11.00
N ARG A 328 -16.78 -2.27 9.89
CA ARG A 328 -15.89 -1.12 9.79
C ARG A 328 -16.31 -0.15 8.70
N ASP A 329 -15.93 1.10 8.87
CA ASP A 329 -16.01 2.12 7.82
C ASP A 329 -14.76 2.09 6.93
N LEU A 330 -14.79 2.87 5.85
CA LEU A 330 -13.64 2.98 4.94
C LEU A 330 -12.46 3.76 5.54
N LEU A 331 -12.64 4.43 6.67
CA LEU A 331 -11.60 5.24 7.31
C LEU A 331 -10.85 4.49 8.41
N SER A 332 -11.46 3.44 8.99
CA SER A 332 -10.83 2.60 10.01
C SER A 332 -10.00 1.50 9.38
N SER A 333 -8.85 1.18 9.92
CA SER A 333 -8.10 0.01 9.48
C SER A 333 -8.62 -1.26 10.13
N ASP A 334 -8.56 -2.40 9.40
CA ASP A 334 -8.94 -3.70 9.95
C ASP A 334 -8.15 -4.00 11.25
N ALA A 335 -6.84 -3.71 11.23
CA ALA A 335 -5.97 -3.93 12.39
C ALA A 335 -6.33 -3.08 13.61
N GLU A 336 -6.69 -1.81 13.40
CA GLU A 336 -7.13 -0.92 14.48
C GLU A 336 -8.42 -1.43 15.14
N LEU A 337 -9.42 -1.74 14.32
CA LEU A 337 -10.72 -2.19 14.80
C LEU A 337 -10.60 -3.52 15.55
N ILE A 338 -9.88 -4.49 14.98
CA ILE A 338 -9.63 -5.78 15.62
C ILE A 338 -8.86 -5.59 16.93
N SER A 339 -7.81 -4.77 16.93
CA SER A 339 -7.02 -4.51 18.13
C SER A 339 -7.85 -3.85 19.22
N GLN A 340 -8.68 -2.87 18.86
CA GLN A 340 -9.58 -2.20 19.78
C GLN A 340 -10.58 -3.19 20.39
N PHE A 341 -11.27 -3.98 19.56
CA PHE A 341 -12.22 -5.00 20.03
C PHE A 341 -11.55 -6.00 20.97
N MET A 342 -10.39 -6.54 20.59
CA MET A 342 -9.67 -7.51 21.41
C MET A 342 -9.18 -6.93 22.73
N GLN A 343 -8.69 -5.69 22.73
CA GLN A 343 -8.17 -5.05 23.95
C GLN A 343 -9.29 -4.59 24.88
N SER A 344 -10.34 -3.98 24.37
CA SER A 344 -11.41 -3.42 25.17
C SER A 344 -12.39 -4.46 25.70
N THR A 345 -12.59 -5.57 24.96
CA THR A 345 -13.64 -6.54 25.27
C THR A 345 -13.07 -7.85 25.79
N ILE A 346 -12.07 -8.43 25.11
CA ILE A 346 -11.69 -9.84 25.36
C ILE A 346 -10.51 -9.97 26.33
N ARG A 347 -9.42 -9.23 26.09
CA ARG A 347 -8.16 -9.42 26.84
C ARG A 347 -8.23 -9.02 28.32
N GLN A 348 -9.27 -8.30 28.69
CA GLN A 348 -9.49 -7.89 30.10
C GLN A 348 -10.19 -8.97 30.93
N TRP A 349 -10.66 -10.05 30.32
CA TRP A 349 -11.40 -11.08 31.04
C TRP A 349 -10.49 -11.96 31.86
N GLN A 350 -10.88 -12.17 33.11
CA GLN A 350 -10.19 -13.10 34.01
C GLN A 350 -10.26 -14.52 33.44
N GLY A 351 -9.13 -15.20 33.41
CA GLY A 351 -9.00 -16.56 32.90
C GLY A 351 -8.53 -16.65 31.45
N VAL A 352 -8.43 -15.53 30.72
CA VAL A 352 -7.83 -15.51 29.38
C VAL A 352 -6.30 -15.52 29.52
N VAL A 353 -5.66 -16.54 28.96
CA VAL A 353 -4.20 -16.74 29.02
C VAL A 353 -3.53 -16.12 27.79
N SER A 354 -4.03 -16.43 26.60
CA SER A 354 -3.50 -15.90 25.36
C SER A 354 -4.57 -15.84 24.27
N THR A 355 -4.37 -14.96 23.31
CA THR A 355 -5.22 -14.84 22.12
C THR A 355 -4.37 -14.66 20.88
N GLN A 356 -4.69 -15.37 19.81
CA GLN A 356 -4.13 -15.20 18.49
C GLN A 356 -5.26 -14.87 17.50
N THR A 357 -5.14 -13.77 16.80
CA THR A 357 -6.12 -13.32 15.84
C THR A 357 -5.69 -13.68 14.43
N LEU A 358 -6.59 -14.30 13.68
CA LEU A 358 -6.37 -14.70 12.28
C LEU A 358 -7.35 -13.96 11.38
N LEU A 359 -6.82 -13.18 10.44
CA LEU A 359 -7.62 -12.54 9.41
C LEU A 359 -7.62 -13.43 8.17
N PRO A 360 -8.79 -13.96 7.75
CA PRO A 360 -8.85 -14.83 6.56
C PRO A 360 -8.56 -14.02 5.30
N GLY A 361 -7.70 -14.55 4.44
CA GLY A 361 -7.40 -13.94 3.16
C GLY A 361 -8.49 -14.20 2.12
N VAL A 362 -8.74 -15.47 1.79
CA VAL A 362 -9.81 -15.89 0.89
C VAL A 362 -10.70 -16.89 1.63
N SER A 363 -11.99 -16.60 1.68
CA SER A 363 -12.98 -17.50 2.29
C SER A 363 -13.90 -18.07 1.23
N ARG A 364 -14.16 -19.38 1.31
CA ARG A 364 -15.22 -20.04 0.56
C ARG A 364 -16.12 -20.74 1.56
N VAL A 365 -17.31 -20.23 1.73
CA VAL A 365 -18.33 -20.77 2.65
C VAL A 365 -19.47 -21.29 1.79
N LYS A 366 -19.96 -22.49 2.07
CA LYS A 366 -21.21 -22.98 1.49
C LYS A 366 -22.32 -22.52 2.43
N ASP A 367 -23.30 -21.85 1.87
CA ASP A 367 -24.55 -21.56 2.60
C ASP A 367 -25.23 -22.89 2.90
N LEU A 368 -25.58 -23.11 4.17
CA LEU A 368 -26.31 -24.29 4.67
C LEU A 368 -27.80 -24.12 4.42
#